data_8b1bdcbc91a2ac60a89fbe3e71123e79
#
_entry.id   8b1bdcbc91a2ac60a89fbe3e71123e79
#
_cell.length_a   1.000
_cell.length_b   1.000
_cell.length_c   1.000
_cell.angle_alpha   90.00
_cell.angle_beta   90.00
_cell.angle_gamma   90.00
#
_symmetry.space_group_name_H-M   'P 1'
#
loop_
_entity.id
_entity.type
_entity.pdbx_description
1 polymer ?
#
loop_
_entity_poly.entity_id
_entity_poly.type
_entity_poly.pdbx_seq_one_letter_code
_entity_poly.pdbx_strand_id
1 'polypeptide(L)'
;RARLLRSDLPSSVQLVTLVVLDGWGCAPPGPGNAVELARTPVFDRLWREFPHTTLRASGEAVGLPPAQMGNSEVGHLTIGSGRILFQDLQRVNVAIEDGSFFENAALVAAFGRARARGSAVHLLGLVSHGGVHSHVDHLRALLELARRQGLGERTWVHAFTDGRDVSPTSAVRDLAELPQDRLATVVGRYYAMDRDKRWERTQLALDAIRGGKGTVVDDVGDAVRRSYDAGETDEFLVPLVVAGAPRLGDGDVAIFFNFRPDRGRQLAQKLVEEGVDLTTMTRYSEELDVPAAFGEQDVPNTLAETLSAQGARQLHAAETEKYAHVTYFFNGGVEEQWPGEERILVASPRDVPSYDHKPEMSAREVAARFAAEIADGHRFAIVNFANPDMVGHTGSIPAVT
;
A
#
# COMPACT_ATOMS: atom_id res chain seq x y z
N ARG A 1 5.66 25.06 -13.06
CA ARG A 1 5.36 24.82 -14.51
C ARG A 1 6.67 24.95 -15.26
N ALA A 2 7.45 23.88 -15.38
CA ALA A 2 8.57 23.80 -16.32
C ALA A 2 7.98 23.57 -17.72
N ARG A 3 8.05 24.56 -18.54
CA ARG A 3 7.78 24.48 -19.96
C ARG A 3 9.00 23.79 -20.59
N LEU A 4 8.96 22.48 -20.77
CA LEU A 4 9.92 21.81 -21.63
C LEU A 4 9.69 22.33 -23.06
N LEU A 5 10.66 23.08 -23.54
CA LEU A 5 10.66 23.63 -24.90
C LEU A 5 10.78 22.46 -25.89
N ARG A 6 9.80 22.31 -26.77
CA ARG A 6 9.72 21.30 -27.84
C ARG A 6 10.80 21.42 -28.92
N SER A 7 11.84 22.26 -28.74
CA SER A 7 12.71 22.68 -29.84
C SER A 7 14.14 22.15 -29.83
N ASP A 8 14.60 21.39 -28.81
CA ASP A 8 16.04 21.09 -28.67
C ASP A 8 16.41 19.59 -28.68
N LEU A 9 15.49 18.69 -28.97
CA LEU A 9 15.86 17.32 -29.28
C LEU A 9 16.26 17.24 -30.77
N PRO A 10 17.49 16.76 -31.08
CA PRO A 10 17.87 16.57 -32.46
C PRO A 10 16.84 15.64 -33.12
N SER A 11 16.41 16.01 -34.33
CA SER A 11 15.48 15.24 -35.16
C SER A 11 15.95 13.82 -35.52
N SER A 12 17.10 13.40 -34.97
CA SER A 12 17.78 12.11 -35.21
C SER A 12 17.76 11.14 -34.01
N VAL A 13 17.16 11.45 -32.88
CA VAL A 13 17.05 10.46 -31.80
C VAL A 13 16.01 9.40 -32.21
N GLN A 14 16.51 8.30 -32.74
CA GLN A 14 15.66 7.18 -33.19
C GLN A 14 15.20 6.30 -32.03
N LEU A 15 15.99 6.16 -30.96
CA LEU A 15 15.74 5.28 -29.84
C LEU A 15 16.20 5.92 -28.53
N VAL A 16 15.35 5.85 -27.49
CA VAL A 16 15.70 6.11 -26.09
C VAL A 16 15.66 4.81 -25.31
N THR A 17 16.73 4.44 -24.64
CA THR A 17 16.80 3.26 -23.79
C THR A 17 16.95 3.63 -22.32
N LEU A 18 16.06 3.15 -21.48
CA LEU A 18 16.16 3.21 -20.03
C LEU A 18 16.72 1.90 -19.50
N VAL A 19 17.93 1.93 -18.97
CA VAL A 19 18.57 0.78 -18.30
C VAL A 19 18.43 0.98 -16.80
N VAL A 20 17.68 0.08 -16.14
CA VAL A 20 17.48 0.07 -14.70
C VAL A 20 18.42 -0.95 -14.07
N LEU A 21 19.30 -0.48 -13.18
CA LEU A 21 20.05 -1.31 -12.26
C LEU A 21 19.28 -1.31 -10.93
N ASP A 22 18.39 -2.28 -10.76
CA ASP A 22 17.46 -2.30 -9.64
C ASP A 22 18.21 -2.45 -8.30
N GLY A 23 17.84 -1.66 -7.30
CA GLY A 23 18.54 -1.64 -6.01
C GLY A 23 19.87 -0.88 -5.99
N TRP A 24 20.33 -0.34 -7.12
CA TRP A 24 21.57 0.44 -7.19
C TRP A 24 21.36 1.82 -6.56
N GLY A 25 21.89 2.01 -5.35
CA GLY A 25 21.74 3.25 -4.58
C GLY A 25 23.02 4.01 -4.37
N CYS A 26 22.91 5.26 -3.93
CA CYS A 26 24.02 6.09 -3.51
C CYS A 26 24.04 6.19 -1.98
N ALA A 27 25.16 5.77 -1.37
CA ALA A 27 25.38 5.87 0.06
C ALA A 27 26.83 6.29 0.32
N PRO A 28 27.15 6.85 1.50
CA PRO A 28 28.55 7.10 1.89
C PRO A 28 29.39 5.81 1.83
N PRO A 29 30.70 5.92 1.54
CA PRO A 29 31.60 4.78 1.59
C PRO A 29 31.55 4.07 2.95
N GLY A 30 31.56 2.72 2.93
CA GLY A 30 31.53 1.92 4.13
C GLY A 30 31.50 0.42 3.86
N PRO A 31 31.72 -0.42 4.88
CA PRO A 31 31.80 -1.87 4.70
C PRO A 31 30.48 -2.52 4.24
N GLY A 32 29.36 -1.83 4.37
CA GLY A 32 28.05 -2.29 3.89
C GLY A 32 27.64 -1.71 2.54
N ASN A 33 28.44 -0.84 1.93
CA ASN A 33 28.12 -0.25 0.62
C ASN A 33 28.73 -1.08 -0.51
N ALA A 34 27.99 -2.07 -0.98
CA ALA A 34 28.45 -2.98 -2.03
C ALA A 34 28.75 -2.25 -3.36
N VAL A 35 28.03 -1.17 -3.67
CA VAL A 35 28.28 -0.37 -4.88
C VAL A 35 29.67 0.23 -4.89
N GLU A 36 30.10 0.78 -3.75
CA GLU A 36 31.45 1.35 -3.60
C GLU A 36 32.57 0.27 -3.54
N LEU A 37 32.23 -0.91 -3.03
CA LEU A 37 33.20 -2.02 -2.91
C LEU A 37 33.39 -2.77 -4.24
N ALA A 38 32.40 -2.73 -5.12
CA ALA A 38 32.40 -3.45 -6.38
C ALA A 38 33.32 -2.81 -7.42
N ARG A 39 33.81 -3.62 -8.36
CA ARG A 39 34.56 -3.16 -9.54
C ARG A 39 33.58 -2.83 -10.68
N THR A 40 33.29 -1.56 -10.88
CA THR A 40 32.27 -1.08 -11.82
C THR A 40 32.85 -0.16 -12.93
N PRO A 41 33.85 -0.64 -13.71
CA PRO A 41 34.63 0.22 -14.59
C PRO A 41 33.80 0.91 -15.69
N VAL A 42 32.70 0.30 -16.12
CA VAL A 42 31.79 0.90 -17.13
C VAL A 42 30.93 1.98 -16.47
N PHE A 43 30.33 1.68 -15.31
CA PHE A 43 29.54 2.66 -14.56
C PHE A 43 30.40 3.86 -14.15
N ASP A 44 31.61 3.62 -13.61
CA ASP A 44 32.56 4.67 -13.20
C ASP A 44 32.92 5.58 -14.36
N ARG A 45 33.14 5.01 -15.55
CA ARG A 45 33.39 5.78 -16.77
C ARG A 45 32.17 6.62 -17.16
N LEU A 46 30.97 6.02 -17.18
CA LEU A 46 29.72 6.73 -17.52
C LEU A 46 29.47 7.87 -16.54
N TRP A 47 29.66 7.62 -15.25
CA TRP A 47 29.50 8.62 -14.21
C TRP A 47 30.46 9.80 -14.38
N ARG A 48 31.70 9.54 -14.75
CA ARG A 48 32.72 10.58 -14.96
C ARG A 48 32.55 11.38 -16.25
N GLU A 49 32.14 10.70 -17.32
CA GLU A 49 32.19 11.26 -18.68
C GLU A 49 30.88 11.83 -19.18
N PHE A 50 29.75 11.44 -18.58
CA PHE A 50 28.42 11.84 -19.01
C PHE A 50 27.66 12.61 -17.94
N PRO A 51 26.65 13.44 -18.33
CA PRO A 51 25.79 14.12 -17.39
C PRO A 51 25.11 13.13 -16.46
N HIS A 52 25.12 13.42 -15.17
CA HIS A 52 24.48 12.59 -14.14
C HIS A 52 23.85 13.44 -13.05
N THR A 53 22.90 12.85 -12.32
CA THR A 53 22.25 13.45 -11.17
C THR A 53 21.79 12.35 -10.21
N THR A 54 21.35 12.76 -9.03
CA THR A 54 20.75 11.86 -8.04
C THR A 54 19.26 12.17 -7.88
N LEU A 55 18.46 11.15 -7.67
CA LEU A 55 17.03 11.24 -7.39
C LEU A 55 16.75 10.71 -5.99
N ARG A 56 15.76 11.28 -5.32
CA ARG A 56 15.23 10.69 -4.09
C ARG A 56 14.36 9.50 -4.46
N ALA A 57 14.72 8.31 -3.94
CA ALA A 57 14.02 7.05 -4.19
C ALA A 57 13.30 6.50 -2.96
N SER A 58 12.99 7.35 -1.97
CA SER A 58 12.34 6.95 -0.71
C SER A 58 11.41 8.03 -0.18
N GLY A 59 10.55 7.66 0.75
CA GLY A 59 9.63 8.57 1.41
C GLY A 59 8.68 9.28 0.44
N GLU A 60 8.28 10.47 0.77
CA GLU A 60 7.28 11.28 0.03
C GLU A 60 7.67 11.55 -1.42
N ALA A 61 8.96 11.56 -1.74
CA ALA A 61 9.43 11.76 -3.11
C ALA A 61 8.98 10.64 -4.08
N VAL A 62 8.55 9.51 -3.57
CA VAL A 62 8.03 8.37 -4.33
C VAL A 62 6.64 7.92 -3.85
N GLY A 63 5.93 8.78 -3.09
CA GLY A 63 4.57 8.53 -2.64
C GLY A 63 4.44 7.62 -1.42
N LEU A 64 5.54 7.40 -0.70
CA LEU A 64 5.59 6.64 0.55
C LEU A 64 5.58 7.57 1.77
N PRO A 65 5.23 7.07 2.96
CA PRO A 65 5.36 7.84 4.19
C PRO A 65 6.78 8.37 4.42
N PRO A 66 6.96 9.47 5.17
CA PRO A 66 8.25 10.02 5.53
C PRO A 66 9.18 8.93 6.10
N ALA A 67 10.46 8.94 5.71
CA ALA A 67 11.49 8.00 6.13
C ALA A 67 11.28 6.53 5.73
N GLN A 68 10.22 6.17 5.05
CA GLN A 68 10.05 4.82 4.52
C GLN A 68 10.98 4.59 3.34
N MET A 69 11.70 3.46 3.37
CA MET A 69 12.58 3.03 2.27
C MET A 69 11.74 2.78 1.01
N GLY A 70 12.26 3.19 -0.15
CA GLY A 70 11.66 2.90 -1.44
C GLY A 70 11.69 1.41 -1.78
N ASN A 71 10.96 1.06 -2.83
CA ASN A 71 10.93 -0.29 -3.39
C ASN A 71 10.80 -0.23 -4.92
N SER A 72 11.04 -1.37 -5.58
CA SER A 72 11.03 -1.46 -7.04
C SER A 72 9.66 -1.17 -7.66
N GLU A 73 8.57 -1.57 -6.99
CA GLU A 73 7.19 -1.35 -7.44
C GLU A 73 6.89 0.13 -7.58
N VAL A 74 7.08 0.87 -6.49
CA VAL A 74 6.85 2.33 -6.45
C VAL A 74 7.79 3.08 -7.38
N GLY A 75 9.05 2.63 -7.48
CA GLY A 75 10.04 3.22 -8.38
C GLY A 75 9.63 3.13 -9.84
N HIS A 76 9.26 1.94 -10.31
CA HIS A 76 8.83 1.72 -11.70
C HIS A 76 7.49 2.39 -12.00
N LEU A 77 6.56 2.38 -11.05
CA LEU A 77 5.29 3.09 -11.17
C LEU A 77 5.50 4.61 -11.31
N THR A 78 6.41 5.18 -10.52
CA THR A 78 6.77 6.61 -10.60
C THR A 78 7.43 6.95 -11.93
N ILE A 79 8.36 6.11 -12.41
CA ILE A 79 9.03 6.32 -13.72
C ILE A 79 7.99 6.22 -14.84
N GLY A 80 7.17 5.17 -14.86
CA GLY A 80 6.19 4.92 -15.90
C GLY A 80 5.06 5.94 -15.94
N SER A 81 4.59 6.40 -14.79
CA SER A 81 3.53 7.42 -14.69
C SER A 81 4.04 8.85 -14.88
N GLY A 82 5.34 9.10 -14.69
CA GLY A 82 5.93 10.44 -14.70
C GLY A 82 5.46 11.35 -13.56
N ARG A 83 4.90 10.78 -12.50
CA ARG A 83 4.35 11.50 -11.33
C ARG A 83 4.46 10.68 -10.06
N ILE A 84 4.43 11.35 -8.92
CA ILE A 84 4.37 10.70 -7.62
C ILE A 84 2.96 10.18 -7.41
N LEU A 85 2.84 8.87 -7.13
CA LEU A 85 1.58 8.21 -6.79
C LEU A 85 1.64 7.79 -5.33
N PHE A 86 0.80 8.39 -4.52
CA PHE A 86 0.76 8.09 -3.10
C PHE A 86 0.15 6.71 -2.84
N GLN A 87 0.80 5.92 -1.98
CA GLN A 87 0.21 4.71 -1.41
C GLN A 87 -1.00 5.07 -0.53
N ASP A 88 -1.89 4.13 -0.28
CA ASP A 88 -3.17 4.39 0.39
C ASP A 88 -3.02 5.12 1.73
N LEU A 89 -2.06 4.73 2.58
CA LEU A 89 -1.77 5.47 3.81
C LEU A 89 -1.51 6.96 3.53
N GLN A 90 -0.63 7.24 2.58
CA GLN A 90 -0.24 8.61 2.27
C GLN A 90 -1.35 9.38 1.54
N ARG A 91 -2.15 8.71 0.71
CA ARG A 91 -3.34 9.31 0.08
C ARG A 91 -4.32 9.82 1.11
N VAL A 92 -4.61 9.01 2.13
CA VAL A 92 -5.53 9.40 3.21
C VAL A 92 -4.91 10.51 4.05
N ASN A 93 -3.61 10.43 4.37
CA ASN A 93 -2.91 11.48 5.12
C ASN A 93 -2.98 12.83 4.40
N VAL A 94 -2.63 12.88 3.12
CA VAL A 94 -2.68 14.10 2.29
C VAL A 94 -4.09 14.66 2.22
N ALA A 95 -5.11 13.79 2.03
CA ALA A 95 -6.49 14.23 2.01
C ALA A 95 -6.97 14.80 3.34
N ILE A 96 -6.44 14.32 4.46
CA ILE A 96 -6.72 14.90 5.80
C ILE A 96 -6.02 16.25 5.92
N GLU A 97 -4.77 16.35 5.49
CA GLU A 97 -3.96 17.57 5.58
C GLU A 97 -4.51 18.71 4.72
N ASP A 98 -4.90 18.43 3.47
CA ASP A 98 -5.46 19.43 2.55
C ASP A 98 -6.97 19.68 2.77
N GLY A 99 -7.62 18.86 3.61
CA GLY A 99 -9.03 18.99 3.96
C GLY A 99 -9.99 18.25 3.02
N SER A 100 -9.55 17.71 1.90
CA SER A 100 -10.40 17.00 0.93
C SER A 100 -11.03 15.72 1.50
N PHE A 101 -10.42 15.14 2.54
CA PHE A 101 -11.00 14.02 3.29
C PHE A 101 -12.40 14.34 3.81
N PHE A 102 -12.61 15.56 4.29
CA PHE A 102 -13.87 16.01 4.88
C PHE A 102 -14.95 16.33 3.82
N GLU A 103 -14.57 16.35 2.56
CA GLU A 103 -15.45 16.54 1.40
C GLU A 103 -15.60 15.24 0.58
N ASN A 104 -14.96 14.14 1.02
CA ASN A 104 -15.00 12.86 0.32
C ASN A 104 -16.45 12.39 0.13
N ALA A 105 -16.86 12.21 -1.13
CA ALA A 105 -18.24 11.95 -1.49
C ALA A 105 -18.81 10.69 -0.83
N ALA A 106 -18.05 9.60 -0.75
CA ALA A 106 -18.51 8.34 -0.17
C ALA A 106 -18.69 8.45 1.36
N LEU A 107 -17.75 9.11 2.04
CA LEU A 107 -17.83 9.34 3.49
C LEU A 107 -18.96 10.28 3.83
N VAL A 108 -19.07 11.43 3.15
CA VAL A 108 -20.17 12.40 3.35
C VAL A 108 -21.53 11.76 3.08
N ALA A 109 -21.63 10.94 2.02
CA ALA A 109 -22.87 10.21 1.73
C ALA A 109 -23.21 9.18 2.82
N ALA A 110 -22.23 8.48 3.40
CA ALA A 110 -22.46 7.55 4.51
C ALA A 110 -23.08 8.27 5.73
N PHE A 111 -22.48 9.39 6.16
CA PHE A 111 -23.05 10.22 7.22
C PHE A 111 -24.41 10.82 6.83
N GLY A 112 -24.60 11.18 5.57
CA GLY A 112 -25.87 11.66 5.04
C GLY A 112 -27.00 10.64 5.13
N ARG A 113 -26.72 9.36 4.84
CA ARG A 113 -27.67 8.26 4.98
C ARG A 113 -28.08 8.04 6.44
N ALA A 114 -27.12 8.03 7.35
CA ALA A 114 -27.40 7.90 8.77
C ALA A 114 -28.27 9.08 9.29
N ARG A 115 -27.93 10.29 8.87
CA ARG A 115 -28.71 11.49 9.24
C ARG A 115 -30.14 11.43 8.73
N ALA A 116 -30.34 11.02 7.47
CA ALA A 116 -31.67 10.92 6.86
C ALA A 116 -32.56 9.87 7.55
N ARG A 117 -31.95 8.79 8.05
CA ARG A 117 -32.66 7.72 8.79
C ARG A 117 -32.82 8.03 10.30
N GLY A 118 -32.13 9.03 10.82
CA GLY A 118 -32.04 9.25 12.25
C GLY A 118 -31.24 8.18 13.00
N SER A 119 -30.43 7.39 12.29
CA SER A 119 -29.67 6.25 12.81
C SER A 119 -28.27 6.63 13.27
N ALA A 120 -27.53 5.67 13.84
CA ALA A 120 -26.15 5.81 14.27
C ALA A 120 -25.16 5.55 13.12
N VAL A 121 -23.91 5.98 13.33
CA VAL A 121 -22.75 5.62 12.51
C VAL A 121 -21.79 4.80 13.36
N HIS A 122 -21.31 3.71 12.82
CA HIS A 122 -20.35 2.82 13.48
C HIS A 122 -19.04 2.80 12.69
N LEU A 123 -17.93 3.19 13.33
CA LEU A 123 -16.58 3.19 12.77
C LEU A 123 -15.87 1.92 13.22
N LEU A 124 -15.50 1.08 12.26
CA LEU A 124 -14.87 -0.21 12.52
C LEU A 124 -13.45 -0.22 11.95
N GLY A 125 -12.49 -0.74 12.70
CA GLY A 125 -11.13 -0.92 12.16
C GLY A 125 -10.04 -0.98 13.21
N LEU A 126 -8.83 -1.18 12.73
CA LEU A 126 -7.64 -1.32 13.55
C LEU A 126 -7.23 0.03 14.13
N VAL A 127 -7.22 0.15 15.44
CA VAL A 127 -6.71 1.32 16.16
C VAL A 127 -5.22 1.09 16.43
N SER A 128 -4.39 1.69 15.58
CA SER A 128 -2.93 1.50 15.60
C SER A 128 -2.24 2.73 15.04
N HIS A 129 -1.05 3.01 15.56
CA HIS A 129 -0.13 4.02 15.01
C HIS A 129 0.87 3.41 14.00
N GLY A 130 0.77 2.11 13.72
CA GLY A 130 1.73 1.39 12.86
C GLY A 130 1.60 1.67 11.37
N GLY A 131 0.43 2.13 10.90
CA GLY A 131 0.23 2.53 9.51
C GLY A 131 0.31 1.39 8.49
N VAL A 132 0.10 0.13 8.90
CA VAL A 132 0.16 -1.03 7.99
C VAL A 132 -1.20 -1.37 7.39
N HIS A 133 -2.27 -1.34 8.19
CA HIS A 133 -3.64 -1.62 7.77
C HIS A 133 -4.56 -0.42 7.91
N SER A 134 -4.26 0.46 8.86
CA SER A 134 -4.99 1.65 9.23
C SER A 134 -4.05 2.60 9.96
N HIS A 135 -4.52 3.79 10.29
CA HIS A 135 -3.83 4.70 11.21
C HIS A 135 -4.83 5.37 12.14
N VAL A 136 -4.46 5.57 13.42
CA VAL A 136 -5.32 6.19 14.42
C VAL A 136 -5.76 7.61 14.02
N ASP A 137 -4.93 8.36 13.29
CA ASP A 137 -5.28 9.69 12.80
C ASP A 137 -6.40 9.67 11.76
N HIS A 138 -6.55 8.57 10.98
CA HIS A 138 -7.68 8.40 10.07
C HIS A 138 -8.99 8.24 10.84
N LEU A 139 -8.97 7.50 11.96
CA LEU A 139 -10.13 7.39 12.86
C LEU A 139 -10.46 8.74 13.49
N ARG A 140 -9.46 9.50 13.93
CA ARG A 140 -9.67 10.86 14.45
C ARG A 140 -10.30 11.78 13.42
N ALA A 141 -9.84 11.71 12.16
CA ALA A 141 -10.44 12.47 11.06
C ALA A 141 -11.90 12.05 10.80
N LEU A 142 -12.24 10.77 10.90
CA LEU A 142 -13.62 10.30 10.81
C LEU A 142 -14.50 10.82 11.97
N LEU A 143 -13.99 10.84 13.18
CA LEU A 143 -14.69 11.41 14.34
C LEU A 143 -14.90 12.93 14.18
N GLU A 144 -13.91 13.64 13.64
CA GLU A 144 -14.06 15.06 13.30
C GLU A 144 -15.08 15.26 12.14
N LEU A 145 -15.08 14.40 11.12
CA LEU A 145 -16.09 14.43 10.07
C LEU A 145 -17.49 14.19 10.65
N ALA A 146 -17.64 13.23 11.57
CA ALA A 146 -18.90 12.98 12.28
C ALA A 146 -19.40 14.23 13.01
N ARG A 147 -18.49 14.93 13.69
CA ARG A 147 -18.81 16.21 14.38
C ARG A 147 -19.26 17.28 13.37
N ARG A 148 -18.55 17.45 12.26
CA ARG A 148 -18.91 18.39 11.16
C ARG A 148 -20.28 18.07 10.55
N GLN A 149 -20.63 16.78 10.46
CA GLN A 149 -21.92 16.33 9.96
C GLN A 149 -23.06 16.36 11.00
N GLY A 150 -22.79 16.80 12.24
CA GLY A 150 -23.77 16.85 13.32
C GLY A 150 -24.16 15.49 13.89
N LEU A 151 -23.28 14.48 13.71
CA LEU A 151 -23.50 13.09 14.15
C LEU A 151 -22.50 12.62 15.22
N GLY A 152 -21.70 13.52 15.81
CA GLY A 152 -20.69 13.14 16.80
C GLY A 152 -21.24 12.30 17.95
N GLU A 153 -22.40 12.73 18.52
CA GLU A 153 -23.07 12.01 19.63
C GLU A 153 -23.71 10.68 19.22
N ARG A 154 -23.86 10.42 17.92
CA ARG A 154 -24.41 9.18 17.37
C ARG A 154 -23.38 8.37 16.59
N THR A 155 -22.09 8.65 16.79
CA THR A 155 -20.99 7.92 16.15
C THR A 155 -20.26 7.08 17.21
N TRP A 156 -20.09 5.79 16.91
CA TRP A 156 -19.53 4.78 17.80
C TRP A 156 -18.34 4.08 17.17
N VAL A 157 -17.40 3.65 18.00
CA VAL A 157 -16.16 3.01 17.54
C VAL A 157 -16.14 1.55 17.99
N HIS A 158 -15.92 0.66 17.02
CA HIS A 158 -15.58 -0.72 17.24
C HIS A 158 -14.09 -0.88 16.93
N ALA A 159 -13.27 -0.79 17.95
CA ALA A 159 -11.83 -0.77 17.84
C ALA A 159 -11.27 -2.20 17.72
N PHE A 160 -10.36 -2.42 16.76
CA PHE A 160 -9.55 -3.63 16.74
C PHE A 160 -8.16 -3.27 17.27
N THR A 161 -7.57 -4.16 18.10
CA THR A 161 -6.24 -3.97 18.67
C THR A 161 -5.17 -4.68 17.85
N ASP A 162 -3.97 -4.10 17.77
CA ASP A 162 -2.91 -4.55 16.85
C ASP A 162 -2.01 -5.63 17.48
N GLY A 163 -0.96 -5.24 18.16
CA GLY A 163 -0.02 -6.14 18.83
C GLY A 163 0.84 -7.00 17.91
N ARG A 164 0.75 -6.81 16.58
CA ARG A 164 1.50 -7.55 15.57
C ARG A 164 2.41 -6.65 14.73
N ASP A 165 1.88 -5.54 14.25
CA ASP A 165 2.62 -4.58 13.44
C ASP A 165 3.24 -3.49 14.33
N VAL A 166 2.84 -3.42 15.60
CA VAL A 166 3.37 -2.57 16.67
C VAL A 166 3.61 -3.41 17.92
N SER A 167 4.06 -2.76 19.01
CA SER A 167 4.27 -3.45 20.30
C SER A 167 3.06 -4.29 20.74
N PRO A 168 3.26 -5.51 21.25
CA PRO A 168 2.18 -6.39 21.70
C PRO A 168 1.27 -5.82 22.80
N THR A 169 1.64 -4.72 23.42
CA THR A 169 0.92 -4.07 24.53
C THR A 169 0.71 -2.57 24.31
N SER A 170 0.54 -2.15 23.04
CA SER A 170 0.35 -0.74 22.68
C SER A 170 -1.10 -0.26 22.80
N ALA A 171 -2.08 -1.16 22.84
CA ALA A 171 -3.50 -0.82 22.74
C ALA A 171 -3.97 0.11 23.86
N VAL A 172 -3.46 -0.02 25.09
CA VAL A 172 -3.84 0.89 26.19
C VAL A 172 -3.54 2.34 25.83
N ARG A 173 -2.38 2.61 25.23
CA ARG A 173 -1.99 3.95 24.77
C ARG A 173 -2.86 4.41 23.62
N ASP A 174 -2.99 3.58 22.58
CA ASP A 174 -3.66 3.95 21.34
C ASP A 174 -5.17 4.17 21.57
N LEU A 175 -5.80 3.36 22.42
CA LEU A 175 -7.20 3.52 22.82
C LEU A 175 -7.42 4.72 23.74
N ALA A 176 -6.46 5.06 24.61
CA ALA A 176 -6.57 6.22 25.51
C ALA A 176 -6.65 7.57 24.76
N GLU A 177 -6.21 7.60 23.51
CA GLU A 177 -6.27 8.79 22.66
C GLU A 177 -7.66 9.01 22.02
N LEU A 178 -8.60 8.07 22.20
CA LEU A 178 -9.95 8.14 21.68
C LEU A 178 -10.95 8.64 22.73
N PRO A 179 -12.07 9.24 22.33
CA PRO A 179 -13.17 9.54 23.24
C PRO A 179 -13.72 8.24 23.85
N GLN A 180 -13.50 8.05 25.14
CA GLN A 180 -13.85 6.79 25.84
C GLN A 180 -15.35 6.52 25.84
N ASP A 181 -16.16 7.57 25.87
CA ASP A 181 -17.61 7.54 25.80
C ASP A 181 -18.17 7.21 24.39
N ARG A 182 -17.27 7.03 23.41
CA ARG A 182 -17.62 6.63 22.03
C ARG A 182 -17.15 5.22 21.69
N LEU A 183 -16.43 4.54 22.55
CA LEU A 183 -16.06 3.15 22.35
C LEU A 183 -17.28 2.24 22.58
N ALA A 184 -17.54 1.33 21.64
CA ALA A 184 -18.62 0.35 21.74
C ALA A 184 -18.08 -1.06 21.98
N THR A 185 -17.06 -1.48 21.22
CA THR A 185 -16.40 -2.77 21.40
C THR A 185 -14.91 -2.65 21.18
N VAL A 186 -14.13 -3.54 21.81
CA VAL A 186 -12.69 -3.70 21.54
C VAL A 186 -12.39 -5.19 21.32
N VAL A 187 -11.72 -5.52 20.21
CA VAL A 187 -11.49 -6.92 19.80
C VAL A 187 -10.08 -7.05 19.22
N GLY A 188 -9.33 -8.05 19.61
CA GLY A 188 -8.03 -8.35 19.02
C GLY A 188 -8.12 -8.66 17.52
N ARG A 189 -7.13 -8.18 16.76
CA ARG A 189 -7.08 -8.39 15.30
C ARG A 189 -7.06 -9.86 14.89
N TYR A 190 -6.64 -10.76 15.75
CA TYR A 190 -6.70 -12.21 15.53
C TYR A 190 -8.10 -12.69 15.19
N TYR A 191 -9.12 -12.06 15.78
CA TYR A 191 -10.53 -12.34 15.56
C TYR A 191 -11.14 -11.45 14.46
N ALA A 192 -10.95 -10.15 14.57
CA ALA A 192 -11.60 -9.17 13.70
C ALA A 192 -10.97 -9.05 12.31
N MET A 193 -9.74 -9.53 12.14
CA MET A 193 -8.95 -9.34 10.92
C MET A 193 -8.33 -10.67 10.41
N ASP A 194 -9.08 -11.77 10.53
CA ASP A 194 -8.69 -13.04 9.93
C ASP A 194 -8.74 -12.94 8.39
N ARG A 195 -7.80 -13.60 7.72
CA ARG A 195 -7.74 -13.72 6.25
C ARG A 195 -7.62 -15.16 5.75
N ASP A 196 -7.59 -16.11 6.68
CA ASP A 196 -7.32 -17.52 6.41
C ASP A 196 -8.62 -18.36 6.38
N LYS A 197 -9.77 -17.69 6.23
CA LYS A 197 -11.13 -18.28 6.19
C LYS A 197 -11.49 -19.04 7.48
N ARG A 198 -10.95 -18.59 8.61
CA ARG A 198 -11.34 -19.09 9.93
C ARG A 198 -12.56 -18.32 10.43
N TRP A 199 -13.68 -18.66 9.83
CA TRP A 199 -14.94 -17.92 10.00
C TRP A 199 -15.41 -17.88 11.46
N GLU A 200 -15.05 -18.87 12.29
CA GLU A 200 -15.33 -18.90 13.72
C GLU A 200 -14.69 -17.73 14.46
N ARG A 201 -13.51 -17.25 14.03
CA ARG A 201 -12.87 -16.06 14.60
C ARG A 201 -13.60 -14.80 14.21
N THR A 202 -13.87 -14.64 12.91
CA THR A 202 -14.61 -13.50 12.38
C THR A 202 -15.99 -13.40 13.01
N GLN A 203 -16.64 -14.55 13.30
CA GLN A 203 -17.94 -14.60 13.95
C GLN A 203 -17.91 -14.05 15.39
N LEU A 204 -16.83 -14.28 16.13
CA LEU A 204 -16.69 -13.70 17.49
C LEU A 204 -16.66 -12.17 17.45
N ALA A 205 -15.94 -11.58 16.49
CA ALA A 205 -15.91 -10.14 16.31
C ALA A 205 -17.29 -9.60 15.87
N LEU A 206 -17.93 -10.26 14.90
CA LEU A 206 -19.26 -9.91 14.43
C LEU A 206 -20.30 -9.97 15.54
N ASP A 207 -20.29 -11.05 16.34
CA ASP A 207 -21.15 -11.24 17.49
C ASP A 207 -21.00 -10.15 18.55
N ALA A 208 -19.78 -9.65 18.76
CA ALA A 208 -19.55 -8.51 19.65
C ALA A 208 -20.14 -7.21 19.07
N ILE A 209 -19.88 -6.94 17.80
CA ILE A 209 -20.30 -5.71 17.12
C ILE A 209 -21.83 -5.65 16.98
N ARG A 210 -22.45 -6.72 16.51
CA ARG A 210 -23.89 -6.82 16.22
C ARG A 210 -24.70 -7.30 17.42
N GLY A 211 -24.21 -8.33 18.11
CA GLY A 211 -24.90 -9.01 19.18
C GLY A 211 -24.58 -8.52 20.58
N GLY A 212 -23.53 -7.74 20.76
CA GLY A 212 -23.02 -7.35 22.09
C GLY A 212 -22.55 -8.56 22.91
N LYS A 213 -22.09 -9.62 22.24
CA LYS A 213 -21.56 -10.81 22.90
C LYS A 213 -20.05 -10.63 23.17
N GLY A 214 -19.67 -10.70 24.42
CA GLY A 214 -18.29 -10.53 24.88
C GLY A 214 -18.23 -10.25 26.35
N THR A 215 -17.04 -9.95 26.85
CA THR A 215 -16.87 -9.53 28.24
C THR A 215 -17.35 -8.09 28.37
N VAL A 216 -18.39 -7.87 29.17
CA VAL A 216 -18.92 -6.53 29.44
C VAL A 216 -17.98 -5.78 30.37
N VAL A 217 -17.59 -4.56 30.00
CA VAL A 217 -16.64 -3.73 30.75
C VAL A 217 -17.15 -2.28 30.88
N ASP A 218 -16.87 -1.66 32.00
CA ASP A 218 -17.13 -0.24 32.22
C ASP A 218 -15.94 0.62 31.82
N ASP A 219 -14.72 0.11 31.99
CA ASP A 219 -13.46 0.78 31.62
C ASP A 219 -12.62 -0.15 30.72
N VAL A 220 -12.42 0.32 29.47
CA VAL A 220 -11.67 -0.43 28.46
C VAL A 220 -10.19 -0.51 28.81
N GLY A 221 -9.59 0.59 29.29
CA GLY A 221 -8.17 0.63 29.65
C GLY A 221 -7.83 -0.36 30.75
N ASP A 222 -8.66 -0.43 31.79
CA ASP A 222 -8.49 -1.37 32.90
C ASP A 222 -8.75 -2.82 32.45
N ALA A 223 -9.69 -3.04 31.56
CA ALA A 223 -9.94 -4.38 31.01
C ALA A 223 -8.75 -4.89 30.16
N VAL A 224 -8.18 -4.05 29.32
CA VAL A 224 -6.99 -4.39 28.52
C VAL A 224 -5.77 -4.65 29.42
N ARG A 225 -5.55 -3.86 30.47
CA ARG A 225 -4.46 -4.11 31.44
C ARG A 225 -4.63 -5.47 32.12
N ARG A 226 -5.86 -5.82 32.53
CA ARG A 226 -6.13 -7.15 33.11
C ARG A 226 -5.85 -8.31 32.16
N SER A 227 -6.08 -8.11 30.84
CA SER A 227 -5.70 -9.10 29.83
C SER A 227 -4.18 -9.28 29.77
N TYR A 228 -3.41 -8.18 29.83
CA TYR A 228 -1.95 -8.26 29.90
C TYR A 228 -1.46 -8.98 31.17
N ASP A 229 -2.07 -8.73 32.31
CA ASP A 229 -1.74 -9.41 33.57
C ASP A 229 -2.06 -10.93 33.49
N ALA A 230 -3.02 -11.32 32.65
CA ALA A 230 -3.36 -12.71 32.35
C ALA A 230 -2.48 -13.34 31.27
N GLY A 231 -1.54 -12.57 30.66
CA GLY A 231 -0.64 -13.04 29.61
C GLY A 231 -1.21 -12.93 28.19
N GLU A 232 -2.37 -12.30 28.02
CA GLU A 232 -2.94 -12.03 26.71
C GLU A 232 -2.43 -10.68 26.18
N THR A 233 -2.05 -10.65 24.90
CA THR A 233 -1.58 -9.44 24.22
C THR A 233 -2.67 -8.85 23.32
N ASP A 234 -2.41 -7.65 22.80
CA ASP A 234 -3.34 -6.92 21.93
C ASP A 234 -3.89 -7.76 20.79
N GLU A 235 -3.02 -8.54 20.12
CA GLU A 235 -3.42 -9.34 18.96
C GLU A 235 -4.53 -10.33 19.30
N PHE A 236 -4.49 -10.91 20.51
CA PHE A 236 -5.38 -11.99 20.94
C PHE A 236 -6.47 -11.54 21.91
N LEU A 237 -6.64 -10.25 22.12
CA LEU A 237 -7.64 -9.71 23.04
C LEU A 237 -9.03 -10.23 22.68
N VAL A 238 -9.63 -11.00 23.58
CA VAL A 238 -11.01 -11.49 23.42
C VAL A 238 -11.99 -10.32 23.35
N PRO A 239 -13.15 -10.49 22.69
CA PRO A 239 -14.10 -9.40 22.52
C PRO A 239 -14.55 -8.77 23.87
N LEU A 240 -14.30 -7.47 24.01
CA LEU A 240 -14.81 -6.62 25.07
C LEU A 240 -15.98 -5.79 24.53
N VAL A 241 -17.03 -5.65 25.32
CA VAL A 241 -18.23 -4.86 25.03
C VAL A 241 -18.39 -3.79 26.10
N VAL A 242 -18.42 -2.52 25.69
CA VAL A 242 -18.56 -1.42 26.64
C VAL A 242 -20.00 -1.38 27.17
N ALA A 243 -20.15 -1.30 28.49
CA ALA A 243 -21.45 -1.28 29.15
C ALA A 243 -22.28 -0.07 28.69
N GLY A 244 -23.51 -0.32 28.29
CA GLY A 244 -24.45 0.73 27.84
C GLY A 244 -24.17 1.30 26.44
N ALA A 245 -23.07 0.93 25.78
CA ALA A 245 -22.81 1.36 24.40
C ALA A 245 -23.74 0.65 23.41
N PRO A 246 -24.22 1.33 22.37
CA PRO A 246 -25.08 0.72 21.37
C PRO A 246 -24.31 -0.25 20.49
N ARG A 247 -25.03 -1.22 19.96
CA ARG A 247 -24.57 -2.19 18.98
C ARG A 247 -24.85 -1.67 17.59
N LEU A 248 -24.14 -2.17 16.60
CA LEU A 248 -24.46 -1.91 15.20
C LEU A 248 -25.83 -2.57 14.87
N GLY A 249 -26.87 -1.75 14.86
CA GLY A 249 -28.25 -2.16 14.65
C GLY A 249 -28.68 -2.16 13.16
N ASP A 250 -29.88 -2.65 12.91
CA ASP A 250 -30.48 -2.57 11.58
C ASP A 250 -30.79 -1.11 11.24
N GLY A 251 -30.41 -0.69 10.03
CA GLY A 251 -30.56 0.69 9.57
C GLY A 251 -29.46 1.64 9.97
N ASP A 252 -28.53 1.24 10.83
CA ASP A 252 -27.31 1.98 11.10
C ASP A 252 -26.35 1.93 9.90
N VAL A 253 -25.40 2.85 9.89
CA VAL A 253 -24.37 2.93 8.84
C VAL A 253 -23.02 2.57 9.44
N ALA A 254 -22.28 1.70 8.75
CA ALA A 254 -20.95 1.30 9.13
C ALA A 254 -19.90 1.90 8.19
N ILE A 255 -18.77 2.37 8.74
CA ILE A 255 -17.59 2.78 7.98
C ILE A 255 -16.41 1.95 8.46
N PHE A 256 -15.84 1.11 7.57
CA PHE A 256 -14.67 0.32 7.88
C PHE A 256 -13.42 1.06 7.41
N PHE A 257 -12.65 1.57 8.37
CA PHE A 257 -11.58 2.54 8.07
C PHE A 257 -10.20 1.93 7.80
N ASN A 258 -10.04 0.62 7.76
CA ASN A 258 -8.81 0.02 7.25
C ASN A 258 -8.62 0.36 5.77
N PHE A 259 -7.45 0.88 5.40
CA PHE A 259 -7.14 1.14 3.99
C PHE A 259 -6.53 -0.07 3.29
N ARG A 260 -5.92 -1.01 4.03
CA ARG A 260 -5.41 -2.26 3.46
C ARG A 260 -6.48 -3.35 3.51
N PRO A 261 -6.89 -3.91 2.32
CA PRO A 261 -8.10 -4.71 2.21
C PRO A 261 -7.96 -6.16 2.71
N ASP A 262 -6.77 -6.77 2.61
CA ASP A 262 -6.56 -8.22 2.73
C ASP A 262 -7.13 -8.85 4.01
N ARG A 263 -7.08 -8.14 5.13
CA ARG A 263 -7.60 -8.59 6.43
C ARG A 263 -8.96 -8.01 6.82
N GLY A 264 -9.47 -7.05 6.05
CA GLY A 264 -10.82 -6.48 6.27
C GLY A 264 -11.92 -7.26 5.54
N ARG A 265 -11.58 -8.01 4.49
CA ARG A 265 -12.52 -8.64 3.56
C ARG A 265 -13.53 -9.55 4.24
N GLN A 266 -13.08 -10.46 5.11
CA GLN A 266 -13.96 -11.46 5.73
C GLN A 266 -15.03 -10.82 6.61
N LEU A 267 -14.63 -9.90 7.48
CA LEU A 267 -15.60 -9.20 8.33
C LEU A 267 -16.53 -8.29 7.52
N ALA A 268 -16.00 -7.57 6.51
CA ALA A 268 -16.81 -6.76 5.62
C ALA A 268 -17.83 -7.59 4.85
N GLN A 269 -17.43 -8.75 4.33
CA GLN A 269 -18.34 -9.70 3.69
C GLN A 269 -19.47 -10.11 4.62
N LYS A 270 -19.16 -10.49 5.86
CA LYS A 270 -20.16 -10.88 6.86
C LYS A 270 -21.12 -9.76 7.20
N LEU A 271 -20.62 -8.53 7.34
CA LEU A 271 -21.48 -7.36 7.58
C LEU A 271 -22.45 -7.13 6.43
N VAL A 272 -21.99 -7.25 5.19
CA VAL A 272 -22.85 -7.09 4.00
C VAL A 272 -23.85 -8.25 3.88
N GLU A 273 -23.46 -9.50 4.14
CA GLU A 273 -24.35 -10.66 4.19
C GLU A 273 -25.48 -10.47 5.23
N GLU A 274 -25.23 -9.75 6.31
CA GLU A 274 -26.24 -9.38 7.32
C GLU A 274 -27.00 -8.08 7.01
N GLY A 275 -26.84 -7.51 5.81
CA GLY A 275 -27.57 -6.33 5.35
C GLY A 275 -27.11 -5.01 5.94
N VAL A 276 -25.89 -4.93 6.45
CA VAL A 276 -25.32 -3.69 6.99
C VAL A 276 -25.02 -2.70 5.86
N ASP A 277 -25.45 -1.46 6.00
CA ASP A 277 -25.08 -0.35 5.11
C ASP A 277 -23.61 0.02 5.35
N LEU A 278 -22.72 -0.63 4.61
CA LEU A 278 -21.25 -0.52 4.77
C LEU A 278 -20.64 0.44 3.75
N THR A 279 -19.70 1.24 4.21
CA THR A 279 -18.75 2.00 3.39
C THR A 279 -17.33 1.62 3.84
N THR A 280 -16.40 1.41 2.90
CA THR A 280 -15.01 1.04 3.21
C THR A 280 -14.04 2.18 2.89
N MET A 281 -12.88 2.19 3.52
CA MET A 281 -11.85 3.20 3.22
C MET A 281 -11.29 3.03 1.81
N THR A 282 -10.99 1.80 1.42
CA THR A 282 -10.55 1.42 0.07
C THR A 282 -11.43 0.30 -0.46
N ARG A 283 -11.33 -0.04 -1.73
CA ARG A 283 -12.02 -1.20 -2.30
C ARG A 283 -11.43 -2.51 -1.75
N TYR A 284 -12.25 -3.34 -1.09
CA TYR A 284 -11.77 -4.56 -0.45
C TYR A 284 -11.76 -5.78 -1.36
N SER A 285 -12.69 -5.89 -2.29
CA SER A 285 -12.70 -6.87 -3.37
C SER A 285 -13.67 -6.44 -4.46
N GLU A 286 -13.57 -7.04 -5.65
CA GLU A 286 -14.52 -6.83 -6.75
C GLU A 286 -15.92 -7.36 -6.45
N GLU A 287 -15.99 -8.42 -5.64
CA GLU A 287 -17.26 -9.07 -5.25
C GLU A 287 -18.03 -8.28 -4.18
N LEU A 288 -17.37 -7.34 -3.50
CA LEU A 288 -17.97 -6.55 -2.43
C LEU A 288 -18.44 -5.20 -3.00
N ASP A 289 -19.68 -5.16 -3.48
CA ASP A 289 -20.28 -3.94 -4.06
C ASP A 289 -20.74 -2.97 -2.95
N VAL A 290 -19.78 -2.27 -2.36
CA VAL A 290 -19.98 -1.22 -1.36
C VAL A 290 -19.22 0.05 -1.73
N PRO A 291 -19.70 1.24 -1.34
CA PRO A 291 -18.95 2.48 -1.56
C PRO A 291 -17.59 2.44 -0.88
N ALA A 292 -16.54 2.86 -1.61
CA ALA A 292 -15.19 3.05 -1.10
C ALA A 292 -14.82 4.53 -1.11
N ALA A 293 -14.23 5.02 -0.02
CA ALA A 293 -13.81 6.41 0.11
C ALA A 293 -12.64 6.75 -0.83
N PHE A 294 -11.68 5.84 -0.93
CA PHE A 294 -10.52 5.95 -1.81
C PHE A 294 -10.54 4.76 -2.76
N GLY A 295 -11.07 4.95 -3.95
CA GLY A 295 -11.09 3.96 -5.02
C GLY A 295 -9.70 3.63 -5.55
N GLU A 296 -9.65 2.68 -6.47
CA GLU A 296 -8.44 2.37 -7.22
C GLU A 296 -7.90 3.62 -7.91
N GLN A 297 -6.58 3.73 -7.99
CA GLN A 297 -5.95 4.84 -8.69
C GLN A 297 -5.81 4.48 -10.15
N ASP A 298 -6.64 5.09 -10.99
CA ASP A 298 -6.35 5.11 -12.42
C ASP A 298 -5.08 5.91 -12.68
N VAL A 299 -4.17 5.34 -13.41
CA VAL A 299 -2.91 5.96 -13.81
C VAL A 299 -2.88 6.18 -15.32
N PRO A 300 -3.72 7.08 -15.85
CA PRO A 300 -3.77 7.34 -17.27
C PRO A 300 -2.53 8.11 -17.74
N ASN A 301 -2.26 8.06 -19.04
CA ASN A 301 -1.15 8.75 -19.70
C ASN A 301 0.21 8.32 -19.15
N THR A 302 0.39 7.03 -18.90
CA THR A 302 1.73 6.48 -18.64
C THR A 302 2.63 6.66 -19.85
N LEU A 303 3.94 6.52 -19.66
CA LEU A 303 4.89 6.62 -20.77
C LEU A 303 4.58 5.57 -21.85
N ALA A 304 4.30 4.32 -21.45
CA ALA A 304 3.95 3.25 -22.37
C ALA A 304 2.65 3.55 -23.16
N GLU A 305 1.60 4.00 -22.49
CA GLU A 305 0.34 4.41 -23.10
C GLU A 305 0.54 5.57 -24.08
N THR A 306 1.30 6.59 -23.65
CA THR A 306 1.58 7.79 -24.46
C THR A 306 2.37 7.44 -25.73
N LEU A 307 3.36 6.54 -25.63
CA LEU A 307 4.13 6.06 -26.78
C LEU A 307 3.24 5.25 -27.72
N SER A 308 2.43 4.35 -27.18
CA SER A 308 1.46 3.56 -27.95
C SER A 308 0.48 4.46 -28.73
N ALA A 309 -0.09 5.47 -28.08
CA ALA A 309 -1.01 6.43 -28.71
C ALA A 309 -0.36 7.20 -29.87
N GLN A 310 0.96 7.31 -29.90
CA GLN A 310 1.73 7.90 -30.99
C GLN A 310 2.20 6.88 -32.04
N GLY A 311 1.79 5.61 -31.93
CA GLY A 311 2.20 4.53 -32.82
C GLY A 311 3.67 4.15 -32.69
N ALA A 312 4.33 4.49 -31.58
CA ALA A 312 5.71 4.17 -31.33
C ALA A 312 5.87 2.71 -30.86
N ARG A 313 6.84 1.99 -31.44
CA ARG A 313 7.24 0.67 -30.93
C ARG A 313 8.10 0.82 -29.68
N GLN A 314 7.85 -0.03 -28.69
CA GLN A 314 8.57 -0.03 -27.42
C GLN A 314 8.89 -1.47 -26.98
N LEU A 315 10.05 -1.65 -26.32
CA LEU A 315 10.55 -2.94 -25.88
C LEU A 315 10.77 -2.93 -24.37
N HIS A 316 10.15 -3.87 -23.65
CA HIS A 316 10.27 -4.03 -22.21
C HIS A 316 10.94 -5.38 -21.90
N ALA A 317 12.04 -5.38 -21.16
CA ALA A 317 12.84 -6.58 -20.93
C ALA A 317 13.26 -6.73 -19.46
N ALA A 318 13.09 -7.92 -18.92
CA ALA A 318 13.62 -8.29 -17.60
C ALA A 318 13.63 -9.82 -17.43
N GLU A 319 14.30 -10.27 -16.38
CA GLU A 319 14.11 -11.63 -15.88
C GLU A 319 12.88 -11.70 -14.93
N THR A 320 12.43 -12.92 -14.61
CA THR A 320 11.16 -13.19 -13.89
C THR A 320 10.95 -12.29 -12.68
N GLU A 321 11.97 -12.08 -11.84
CA GLU A 321 11.88 -11.29 -10.59
C GLU A 321 11.53 -9.81 -10.85
N LYS A 322 11.86 -9.28 -12.00
CA LYS A 322 11.67 -7.87 -12.35
C LYS A 322 10.77 -7.66 -13.58
N TYR A 323 10.16 -8.73 -14.09
CA TYR A 323 9.28 -8.62 -15.27
C TYR A 323 8.04 -7.77 -14.99
N ALA A 324 7.37 -7.99 -13.87
CA ALA A 324 6.22 -7.18 -13.47
C ALA A 324 6.57 -5.70 -13.29
N HIS A 325 7.82 -5.40 -12.90
CA HIS A 325 8.26 -4.01 -12.69
C HIS A 325 8.35 -3.23 -14.00
N VAL A 326 8.90 -3.83 -15.04
CA VAL A 326 9.01 -3.18 -16.36
C VAL A 326 7.74 -3.31 -17.22
N THR A 327 6.72 -4.04 -16.75
CA THR A 327 5.42 -4.21 -17.43
C THR A 327 4.30 -3.63 -16.58
N TYR A 328 3.69 -4.40 -15.70
CA TYR A 328 2.54 -4.03 -14.89
C TYR A 328 2.72 -2.70 -14.15
N PHE A 329 3.80 -2.56 -13.35
CA PHE A 329 4.01 -1.33 -12.57
C PHE A 329 4.40 -0.14 -13.45
N PHE A 330 5.26 -0.35 -14.45
CA PHE A 330 5.62 0.69 -15.41
C PHE A 330 4.41 1.16 -16.24
N ASN A 331 3.49 0.25 -16.54
CA ASN A 331 2.25 0.53 -17.26
C ASN A 331 1.12 1.10 -16.38
N GLY A 332 1.42 1.44 -15.12
CA GLY A 332 0.43 2.05 -14.23
C GLY A 332 -0.61 1.07 -13.68
N GLY A 333 -0.29 -0.22 -13.59
CA GLY A 333 -1.21 -1.26 -13.11
C GLY A 333 -1.97 -1.98 -14.24
N VAL A 334 -1.60 -1.74 -15.50
CA VAL A 334 -2.21 -2.39 -16.67
C VAL A 334 -1.41 -3.63 -17.05
N GLU A 335 -2.06 -4.82 -16.99
CA GLU A 335 -1.44 -6.10 -17.37
C GLU A 335 -1.30 -6.27 -18.89
N GLU A 336 -2.30 -5.80 -19.63
CA GLU A 336 -2.35 -5.94 -21.07
C GLU A 336 -1.21 -5.16 -21.74
N GLN A 337 -0.73 -5.70 -22.85
CA GLN A 337 0.25 -5.02 -23.69
C GLN A 337 -0.41 -3.86 -24.42
N TRP A 338 0.24 -2.71 -24.37
CA TRP A 338 -0.14 -1.61 -25.24
C TRP A 338 0.18 -1.90 -26.73
N PRO A 339 -0.61 -1.42 -27.68
CA PRO A 339 -0.26 -1.53 -29.09
C PRO A 339 1.16 -1.02 -29.37
N GLY A 340 2.00 -1.86 -29.99
CA GLY A 340 3.40 -1.55 -30.23
C GLY A 340 4.36 -1.86 -29.07
N GLU A 341 3.87 -2.36 -27.94
CA GLU A 341 4.69 -2.84 -26.84
C GLU A 341 5.10 -4.29 -27.10
N GLU A 342 6.40 -4.56 -27.02
CA GLU A 342 7.00 -5.90 -27.11
C GLU A 342 7.65 -6.24 -25.77
N ARG A 343 7.59 -7.49 -25.34
CA ARG A 343 8.06 -7.93 -24.01
C ARG A 343 9.04 -9.10 -24.12
N ILE A 344 10.18 -8.96 -23.44
CA ILE A 344 11.16 -10.05 -23.27
C ILE A 344 11.12 -10.50 -21.80
N LEU A 345 10.72 -11.75 -21.60
CA LEU A 345 10.83 -12.43 -20.31
C LEU A 345 11.96 -13.46 -20.38
N VAL A 346 12.91 -13.38 -19.47
CA VAL A 346 13.93 -14.39 -19.22
C VAL A 346 13.65 -15.06 -17.88
N ALA A 347 13.74 -16.39 -17.81
CA ALA A 347 13.51 -17.09 -16.55
C ALA A 347 14.65 -16.79 -15.55
N SER A 348 14.31 -16.38 -14.34
CA SER A 348 15.28 -16.30 -13.23
C SER A 348 15.71 -17.71 -12.79
N PRO A 349 16.93 -17.89 -12.25
CA PRO A 349 17.41 -19.19 -11.78
C PRO A 349 16.48 -19.78 -10.71
N ARG A 350 16.14 -21.08 -10.86
CA ARG A 350 15.35 -21.85 -9.90
C ARG A 350 16.13 -23.01 -9.29
N ASP A 351 17.38 -23.14 -9.67
CA ASP A 351 18.30 -24.20 -9.28
C ASP A 351 19.12 -23.88 -8.03
N VAL A 352 18.89 -22.72 -7.42
CA VAL A 352 19.57 -22.27 -6.22
C VAL A 352 18.56 -21.85 -5.13
N PRO A 353 18.88 -22.02 -3.84
CA PRO A 353 17.98 -21.65 -2.75
C PRO A 353 17.89 -20.13 -2.55
N SER A 354 18.94 -19.39 -2.90
CA SER A 354 19.01 -17.91 -2.85
C SER A 354 20.02 -17.41 -3.86
N TYR A 355 19.91 -16.15 -4.26
CA TYR A 355 20.68 -15.61 -5.39
C TYR A 355 22.14 -15.29 -5.08
N ASP A 356 22.58 -15.31 -3.82
CA ASP A 356 24.00 -15.26 -3.45
C ASP A 356 24.79 -16.51 -3.92
N HIS A 357 24.11 -17.62 -4.19
CA HIS A 357 24.70 -18.81 -4.80
C HIS A 357 24.85 -18.73 -6.33
N LYS A 358 24.20 -17.76 -6.96
CA LYS A 358 24.25 -17.51 -8.42
C LYS A 358 24.03 -16.01 -8.68
N PRO A 359 24.97 -15.14 -8.27
CA PRO A 359 24.74 -13.69 -8.27
C PRO A 359 24.62 -13.07 -9.65
N GLU A 360 25.14 -13.73 -10.70
CA GLU A 360 24.91 -13.31 -12.09
C GLU A 360 23.45 -13.47 -12.53
N MET A 361 22.67 -14.26 -11.82
CA MET A 361 21.26 -14.55 -12.14
C MET A 361 21.08 -14.83 -13.65
N SER A 362 20.17 -14.13 -14.33
CA SER A 362 19.98 -14.24 -15.77
C SER A 362 20.41 -12.98 -16.54
N ALA A 363 21.19 -12.09 -15.93
CA ALA A 363 21.54 -10.79 -16.51
C ALA A 363 22.22 -10.90 -17.90
N ARG A 364 23.09 -11.90 -18.10
CA ARG A 364 23.77 -12.11 -19.39
C ARG A 364 22.81 -12.45 -20.51
N GLU A 365 21.81 -13.31 -20.22
CA GLU A 365 20.78 -13.68 -21.20
C GLU A 365 19.85 -12.51 -21.49
N VAL A 366 19.42 -11.78 -20.44
CA VAL A 366 18.62 -10.55 -20.60
C VAL A 366 19.35 -9.57 -21.51
N ALA A 367 20.62 -9.28 -21.24
CA ALA A 367 21.42 -8.36 -22.05
C ALA A 367 21.56 -8.82 -23.49
N ALA A 368 21.83 -10.12 -23.72
CA ALA A 368 22.00 -10.66 -25.06
C ALA A 368 20.70 -10.60 -25.88
N ARG A 369 19.58 -11.00 -25.31
CA ARG A 369 18.26 -10.94 -25.96
C ARG A 369 17.83 -9.52 -26.21
N PHE A 370 17.97 -8.64 -25.22
CA PHE A 370 17.67 -7.22 -25.38
C PHE A 370 18.47 -6.58 -26.51
N ALA A 371 19.79 -6.82 -26.55
CA ALA A 371 20.66 -6.30 -27.61
C ALA A 371 20.33 -6.84 -29.01
N ALA A 372 19.82 -8.08 -29.10
CA ALA A 372 19.42 -8.68 -30.37
C ALA A 372 18.09 -8.12 -30.91
N GLU A 373 17.16 -7.79 -30.01
CA GLU A 373 15.80 -7.38 -30.39
C GLU A 373 15.61 -5.86 -30.51
N ILE A 374 16.49 -5.07 -29.87
CA ILE A 374 16.39 -3.59 -29.86
C ILE A 374 16.69 -2.93 -31.22
N ALA A 375 17.20 -3.66 -32.19
CA ALA A 375 17.87 -3.06 -33.38
C ALA A 375 16.94 -2.31 -34.34
N ASP A 376 15.68 -2.73 -34.56
CA ASP A 376 14.89 -2.19 -35.67
C ASP A 376 13.55 -1.57 -35.29
N GLY A 377 13.55 -0.22 -35.31
CA GLY A 377 12.30 0.56 -35.31
C GLY A 377 11.69 0.85 -33.96
N HIS A 378 12.29 0.42 -32.85
CA HIS A 378 11.87 0.84 -31.51
C HIS A 378 12.20 2.32 -31.27
N ARG A 379 11.28 3.04 -30.64
CA ARG A 379 11.47 4.44 -30.22
C ARG A 379 11.82 4.55 -28.74
N PHE A 380 11.44 3.54 -27.97
CA PHE A 380 11.75 3.43 -26.56
C PHE A 380 12.04 1.99 -26.19
N ALA A 381 12.92 1.80 -25.22
CA ALA A 381 13.12 0.51 -24.58
C ALA A 381 13.41 0.68 -23.11
N ILE A 382 12.93 -0.26 -22.29
CA ILE A 382 13.30 -0.40 -20.88
C ILE A 382 13.82 -1.79 -20.62
N VAL A 383 14.97 -1.88 -19.93
CA VAL A 383 15.53 -3.14 -19.45
C VAL A 383 15.88 -3.02 -17.97
N ASN A 384 15.51 -4.02 -17.18
CA ASN A 384 15.85 -4.09 -15.76
C ASN A 384 16.81 -5.24 -15.50
N PHE A 385 17.89 -4.96 -14.78
CA PHE A 385 18.84 -5.93 -14.23
C PHE A 385 18.58 -6.10 -12.74
N ALA A 386 18.12 -7.29 -12.35
CA ALA A 386 17.63 -7.61 -11.02
C ALA A 386 18.74 -7.77 -9.96
N ASN A 387 19.97 -7.98 -10.39
CA ASN A 387 21.07 -8.43 -9.52
C ASN A 387 21.32 -7.55 -8.31
N PRO A 388 21.48 -6.20 -8.41
CA PRO A 388 21.85 -5.41 -7.25
C PRO A 388 20.76 -5.43 -6.17
N ASP A 389 19.49 -5.57 -6.55
CA ASP A 389 18.36 -5.70 -5.63
C ASP A 389 18.25 -7.12 -5.06
N MET A 390 18.09 -8.11 -5.93
CA MET A 390 17.80 -9.49 -5.51
C MET A 390 18.94 -10.15 -4.76
N VAL A 391 20.19 -9.95 -5.20
CA VAL A 391 21.37 -10.41 -4.46
C VAL A 391 21.60 -9.56 -3.22
N GLY A 392 21.30 -8.24 -3.30
CA GLY A 392 21.36 -7.32 -2.16
C GLY A 392 20.49 -7.76 -0.99
N HIS A 393 19.29 -8.28 -1.26
CA HIS A 393 18.40 -8.83 -0.24
C HIS A 393 18.97 -10.00 0.56
N THR A 394 19.99 -10.71 0.05
CA THR A 394 20.64 -11.81 0.78
C THR A 394 21.60 -11.31 1.87
N GLY A 395 22.00 -10.04 1.84
CA GLY A 395 22.98 -9.46 2.77
C GLY A 395 24.41 -9.93 2.55
N SER A 396 24.69 -10.71 1.50
CA SER A 396 26.01 -11.24 1.19
C SER A 396 26.84 -10.22 0.40
N ILE A 397 27.64 -9.39 1.08
CA ILE A 397 28.52 -8.42 0.42
C ILE A 397 29.41 -9.06 -0.65
N PRO A 398 30.06 -10.23 -0.42
CA PRO A 398 30.86 -10.86 -1.46
C PRO A 398 30.10 -11.27 -2.72
N ALA A 399 28.81 -11.58 -2.59
CA ALA A 399 27.98 -11.95 -3.75
C ALA A 399 27.47 -10.74 -4.52
N VAL A 400 27.25 -9.61 -3.83
CA VAL A 400 26.76 -8.37 -4.45
C VAL A 400 27.87 -7.64 -5.20
N THR A 401 29.14 -7.74 -4.73
CA THR A 401 30.32 -7.08 -5.32
C THR A 401 30.95 -7.87 -6.45
#